data_218fe4acea8ccd3c37ac7ad127d80b41
#
_entry.id   218fe4acea8ccd3c37ac7ad127d80b41
#
_cell.length_a   1.000
_cell.length_b   1.000
_cell.length_c   1.000
_cell.angle_alpha   90.00
_cell.angle_beta   90.00
_cell.angle_gamma   90.00
#
_symmetry.space_group_name_H-M   'P 1'
#
loop_
_entity.id
_entity.type
_entity.pdbx_description
1 polymer ?
#
loop_
_entity_poly.entity_id
_entity_poly.type
_entity_poly.pdbx_seq_one_letter_code
_entity_poly.pdbx_strand_id
1 'polypeptide(L)'
;MVTVSGPGPSFLYRPRLLAVVAALLLLSGCQASAPASPTPTPVPPVDYTVRSPGSTLPSKTDTGRAIDILSARLRALNVGTFSAAAGEAITFTVPASANGAGVRAVLSTTGQVAFVPLPKADYGTVEGPGRLEALAGHPLPSQAAPLFGSDQIADARATVDASGGPALSIQLASEGARLLAAYSAAHVGEFCALLLDGRVIAAPLIQAAITDGALNVTLPADSLQVPLDALAAIMASGPLPDSWRQGP
;
A
#
# COMPACT_ATOMS: atom_id res chain seq x y z
N MET A 1 34.85 34.26 -16.39
CA MET A 1 35.70 34.51 -17.57
C MET A 1 34.92 33.90 -18.73
N VAL A 2 33.94 34.66 -19.32
CA VAL A 2 34.17 35.48 -20.51
C VAL A 2 34.68 34.61 -21.65
N THR A 3 34.00 34.40 -22.78
CA THR A 3 33.40 35.28 -23.80
C THR A 3 32.71 34.45 -24.82
N VAL A 4 31.51 34.74 -25.30
CA VAL A 4 31.08 35.68 -26.32
C VAL A 4 31.31 35.20 -27.76
N SER A 5 30.18 35.12 -28.45
CA SER A 5 29.80 35.71 -29.74
C SER A 5 30.19 35.09 -31.04
N GLY A 6 29.23 34.99 -31.91
CA GLY A 6 29.35 35.36 -33.30
C GLY A 6 28.22 34.85 -34.20
N PRO A 7 27.54 35.74 -34.92
CA PRO A 7 26.41 35.40 -35.78
C PRO A 7 26.82 35.26 -37.24
N GLY A 8 25.96 34.50 -38.00
CA GLY A 8 25.81 34.63 -39.43
C GLY A 8 26.14 33.40 -40.26
N PRO A 9 25.71 33.29 -41.48
CA PRO A 9 24.90 34.25 -42.24
C PRO A 9 23.65 33.62 -42.92
N SER A 10 22.77 34.57 -43.23
CA SER A 10 21.61 34.44 -44.09
C SER A 10 21.93 33.90 -45.48
N PHE A 11 21.24 32.84 -45.92
CA PHE A 11 21.14 32.51 -47.33
C PHE A 11 19.70 32.66 -47.81
N LEU A 12 19.50 33.77 -48.52
CA LEU A 12 18.34 34.02 -49.37
C LEU A 12 18.44 33.07 -50.57
N TYR A 13 17.41 32.24 -50.82
CA TYR A 13 17.24 31.60 -52.08
C TYR A 13 15.85 31.94 -52.65
N ARG A 14 15.91 32.54 -53.82
CA ARG A 14 14.79 33.05 -54.63
C ARG A 14 13.99 31.92 -55.28
N PRO A 15 12.72 32.15 -55.64
CA PRO A 15 11.83 31.16 -56.19
C PRO A 15 12.08 30.95 -57.68
N ARG A 16 12.03 29.71 -58.17
CA ARG A 16 11.82 29.38 -59.55
C ARG A 16 10.47 28.69 -59.70
N LEU A 17 9.56 29.42 -60.31
CA LEU A 17 8.37 28.88 -60.97
C LEU A 17 8.79 27.91 -62.05
N LEU A 18 8.29 26.70 -62.05
CA LEU A 18 8.11 25.86 -63.20
C LEU A 18 6.76 25.17 -63.10
N ALA A 19 5.90 25.56 -63.99
CA ALA A 19 4.63 24.95 -64.31
C ALA A 19 4.84 23.58 -64.95
N VAL A 20 4.23 22.53 -64.45
CA VAL A 20 4.07 21.25 -65.15
C VAL A 20 2.62 20.75 -64.93
N VAL A 21 1.83 20.99 -65.88
CA VAL A 21 0.81 20.18 -66.56
C VAL A 21 0.14 19.05 -65.74
N ALA A 22 -1.16 19.18 -65.64
CA ALA A 22 -2.14 18.18 -65.18
C ALA A 22 -2.00 16.84 -65.92
N ALA A 23 -1.92 15.77 -65.16
CA ALA A 23 -2.35 14.44 -65.57
C ALA A 23 -3.32 13.91 -64.50
N LEU A 24 -4.60 14.03 -64.80
CA LEU A 24 -5.69 13.34 -64.10
C LEU A 24 -5.57 11.86 -64.39
N LEU A 25 -4.98 11.10 -63.51
CA LEU A 25 -5.11 9.64 -63.44
C LEU A 25 -6.14 9.32 -62.38
N LEU A 26 -7.35 8.97 -62.81
CA LEU A 26 -8.38 8.32 -62.02
C LEU A 26 -7.85 6.95 -61.55
N LEU A 27 -7.17 6.92 -60.42
CA LEU A 27 -6.91 5.69 -59.66
C LEU A 27 -8.15 5.48 -58.76
N SER A 28 -9.10 4.68 -59.26
CA SER A 28 -10.10 4.01 -58.41
C SER A 28 -9.34 3.10 -57.45
N GLY A 29 -8.84 3.68 -56.35
CA GLY A 29 -8.26 2.93 -55.26
C GLY A 29 -9.39 2.19 -54.50
N CYS A 30 -9.45 0.86 -54.66
CA CYS A 30 -10.15 0.04 -53.67
C CYS A 30 -9.55 0.36 -52.32
N GLN A 31 -10.27 1.12 -51.50
CA GLN A 31 -10.01 1.21 -50.09
C GLN A 31 -10.30 -0.17 -49.49
N ALA A 32 -9.30 -0.99 -49.36
CA ALA A 32 -9.36 -2.18 -48.52
C ALA A 32 -9.65 -1.66 -47.11
N SER A 33 -10.92 -1.82 -46.68
CA SER A 33 -11.29 -1.57 -45.28
C SER A 33 -10.37 -2.41 -44.42
N ALA A 34 -9.49 -1.77 -43.64
CA ALA A 34 -8.66 -2.49 -42.65
C ALA A 34 -9.65 -3.29 -41.78
N PRO A 35 -9.33 -4.58 -41.49
CA PRO A 35 -10.18 -5.36 -40.61
C PRO A 35 -10.30 -4.61 -39.29
N ALA A 36 -11.53 -4.36 -38.86
CA ALA A 36 -11.80 -3.74 -37.57
C ALA A 36 -11.07 -4.57 -36.50
N SER A 37 -10.21 -3.91 -35.74
CA SER A 37 -9.54 -4.57 -34.61
C SER A 37 -10.62 -5.19 -33.73
N PRO A 38 -10.48 -6.45 -33.33
CA PRO A 38 -11.50 -7.09 -32.52
C PRO A 38 -11.70 -6.25 -31.24
N THR A 39 -12.93 -5.83 -30.99
CA THR A 39 -13.29 -5.15 -29.74
C THR A 39 -12.92 -6.09 -28.60
N PRO A 40 -12.10 -5.68 -27.63
CA PRO A 40 -11.73 -6.56 -26.53
C PRO A 40 -12.99 -7.02 -25.79
N THR A 41 -13.17 -8.30 -25.68
CA THR A 41 -14.30 -8.88 -24.93
C THR A 41 -14.18 -8.40 -23.48
N PRO A 42 -15.21 -7.78 -22.90
CA PRO A 42 -15.14 -7.35 -21.50
C PRO A 42 -14.92 -8.56 -20.59
N VAL A 43 -13.86 -8.52 -19.80
CA VAL A 43 -13.59 -9.55 -18.81
C VAL A 43 -14.60 -9.38 -17.67
N PRO A 44 -15.32 -10.44 -17.27
CA PRO A 44 -16.34 -10.34 -16.22
C PRO A 44 -15.69 -9.96 -14.88
N PRO A 45 -16.41 -9.24 -14.00
CA PRO A 45 -15.93 -8.92 -12.67
C PRO A 45 -15.72 -10.19 -11.84
N VAL A 46 -14.95 -10.10 -10.76
CA VAL A 46 -14.61 -11.20 -9.85
C VAL A 46 -15.25 -10.95 -8.49
N ASP A 47 -15.88 -11.98 -7.94
CA ASP A 47 -16.48 -11.94 -6.61
C ASP A 47 -15.52 -12.49 -5.56
N TYR A 48 -15.33 -11.70 -4.49
CA TYR A 48 -14.58 -12.09 -3.30
C TYR A 48 -15.53 -12.13 -2.10
N THR A 49 -15.61 -13.26 -1.43
CA THR A 49 -16.47 -13.43 -0.25
C THR A 49 -15.64 -13.49 1.00
N VAL A 50 -15.90 -12.56 1.92
CA VAL A 50 -15.35 -12.54 3.28
C VAL A 50 -16.40 -13.13 4.21
N ARG A 51 -15.99 -14.08 5.06
CA ARG A 51 -16.89 -14.72 6.04
C ARG A 51 -16.49 -14.37 7.45
N SER A 52 -17.49 -14.19 8.31
CA SER A 52 -17.27 -14.13 9.75
C SER A 52 -16.80 -15.51 10.24
N PRO A 53 -15.73 -15.56 11.05
CA PRO A 53 -15.18 -16.83 11.56
C PRO A 53 -16.00 -17.42 12.72
N GLY A 54 -16.86 -16.63 13.34
CA GLY A 54 -17.62 -17.02 14.53
C GLY A 54 -18.83 -17.92 14.21
N SER A 55 -19.27 -18.66 15.20
CA SER A 55 -20.52 -19.44 15.16
C SER A 55 -21.79 -18.60 15.38
N THR A 56 -21.62 -17.36 15.81
CA THR A 56 -22.70 -16.39 16.03
C THR A 56 -22.74 -15.37 14.90
N LEU A 57 -23.94 -15.06 14.42
CA LEU A 57 -24.10 -14.05 13.38
C LEU A 57 -23.59 -12.68 13.85
N PRO A 58 -22.78 -11.99 13.06
CA PRO A 58 -22.36 -10.63 13.37
C PRO A 58 -23.55 -9.67 13.50
N SER A 59 -23.44 -8.69 14.36
CA SER A 59 -24.46 -7.65 14.45
C SER A 59 -24.53 -6.85 13.12
N LYS A 60 -25.70 -6.24 12.86
CA LYS A 60 -25.83 -5.35 11.68
C LYS A 60 -24.85 -4.19 11.73
N THR A 61 -24.57 -3.66 12.94
CA THR A 61 -23.60 -2.57 13.15
C THR A 61 -22.19 -3.02 12.80
N ASP A 62 -21.76 -4.19 13.30
CA ASP A 62 -20.43 -4.71 12.99
C ASP A 62 -20.27 -5.06 11.52
N THR A 63 -21.31 -5.63 10.91
CA THR A 63 -21.32 -5.90 9.47
C THR A 63 -21.19 -4.60 8.67
N GLY A 64 -21.92 -3.55 9.02
CA GLY A 64 -21.81 -2.24 8.40
C GLY A 64 -20.38 -1.67 8.52
N ARG A 65 -19.81 -1.69 9.73
CA ARG A 65 -18.43 -1.24 9.96
C ARG A 65 -17.41 -2.07 9.18
N ALA A 66 -17.58 -3.38 9.10
CA ALA A 66 -16.70 -4.23 8.29
C ALA A 66 -16.77 -3.88 6.81
N ILE A 67 -17.96 -3.64 6.26
CA ILE A 67 -18.15 -3.17 4.87
C ILE A 67 -17.44 -1.83 4.65
N ASP A 68 -17.60 -0.88 5.56
CA ASP A 68 -16.98 0.45 5.45
C ASP A 68 -15.44 0.35 5.44
N ILE A 69 -14.87 -0.43 6.37
CA ILE A 69 -13.42 -0.64 6.47
C ILE A 69 -12.89 -1.34 5.21
N LEU A 70 -13.50 -2.46 4.81
CA LEU A 70 -13.05 -3.21 3.63
C LEU A 70 -13.21 -2.41 2.34
N SER A 71 -14.29 -1.63 2.21
CA SER A 71 -14.50 -0.72 1.08
C SER A 71 -13.47 0.42 1.06
N ALA A 72 -13.07 0.95 2.23
CA ALA A 72 -12.02 1.95 2.34
C ALA A 72 -10.67 1.39 1.89
N ARG A 73 -10.33 0.16 2.28
CA ARG A 73 -9.12 -0.54 1.85
C ARG A 73 -9.08 -0.74 0.33
N LEU A 74 -10.19 -1.19 -0.26
CA LEU A 74 -10.29 -1.38 -1.72
C LEU A 74 -10.18 -0.04 -2.47
N ARG A 75 -10.81 1.02 -1.96
CA ARG A 75 -10.68 2.38 -2.54
C ARG A 75 -9.25 2.90 -2.49
N ALA A 76 -8.52 2.63 -1.42
CA ALA A 76 -7.11 3.01 -1.30
C ALA A 76 -6.22 2.33 -2.35
N LEU A 77 -6.63 1.15 -2.85
CA LEU A 77 -6.00 0.47 -3.99
C LEU A 77 -6.54 0.92 -5.36
N ASN A 78 -7.34 1.98 -5.41
CA ASN A 78 -8.06 2.43 -6.61
C ASN A 78 -8.98 1.35 -7.23
N VAL A 79 -9.50 0.46 -6.40
CA VAL A 79 -10.43 -0.59 -6.82
C VAL A 79 -11.86 -0.13 -6.57
N GLY A 80 -12.62 0.11 -7.63
CA GLY A 80 -14.06 0.30 -7.55
C GLY A 80 -14.74 -1.02 -7.21
N THR A 81 -15.72 -1.01 -6.31
CA THR A 81 -16.36 -2.23 -5.82
C THR A 81 -17.85 -2.03 -5.56
N PHE A 82 -18.59 -3.10 -5.68
CA PHE A 82 -19.95 -3.24 -5.15
C PHE A 82 -19.91 -4.29 -4.03
N SER A 83 -20.63 -4.08 -2.94
CA SER A 83 -20.69 -5.03 -1.83
C SER A 83 -22.12 -5.43 -1.51
N ALA A 84 -22.33 -6.69 -1.15
CA ALA A 84 -23.57 -7.22 -0.64
C ALA A 84 -23.30 -8.08 0.59
N ALA A 85 -24.12 -7.93 1.64
CA ALA A 85 -24.01 -8.73 2.85
C ALA A 85 -25.20 -9.67 2.99
N ALA A 86 -24.92 -10.92 3.34
CA ALA A 86 -25.92 -11.96 3.60
C ALA A 86 -25.47 -12.83 4.78
N GLY A 87 -26.14 -12.68 5.92
CA GLY A 87 -25.83 -13.43 7.14
C GLY A 87 -24.38 -13.18 7.61
N GLU A 88 -23.56 -14.21 7.59
CA GLU A 88 -22.17 -14.22 8.01
C GLU A 88 -21.17 -13.89 6.88
N ALA A 89 -21.65 -13.51 5.69
CA ALA A 89 -20.83 -13.27 4.52
C ALA A 89 -21.01 -11.87 3.95
N ILE A 90 -19.91 -11.27 3.51
CA ILE A 90 -19.87 -10.05 2.72
C ILE A 90 -19.20 -10.41 1.39
N THR A 91 -19.88 -10.17 0.27
CA THR A 91 -19.32 -10.36 -1.07
C THR A 91 -18.97 -9.02 -1.69
N PHE A 92 -17.76 -8.90 -2.19
CA PHE A 92 -17.27 -7.76 -2.95
C PHE A 92 -17.10 -8.15 -4.41
N THR A 93 -17.81 -7.49 -5.31
CA THR A 93 -17.63 -7.62 -6.75
C THR A 93 -16.64 -6.57 -7.22
N VAL A 94 -15.51 -6.99 -7.78
CA VAL A 94 -14.42 -6.11 -8.21
C VAL A 94 -14.11 -6.31 -9.69
N PRO A 95 -13.60 -5.27 -10.41
CA PRO A 95 -13.16 -5.41 -11.80
C PRO A 95 -12.06 -6.46 -11.93
N ALA A 96 -12.12 -7.28 -12.98
CA ALA A 96 -11.10 -8.31 -13.24
C ALA A 96 -9.70 -7.72 -13.50
N SER A 97 -9.61 -6.43 -13.84
CA SER A 97 -8.34 -5.71 -14.01
C SER A 97 -7.67 -5.33 -12.69
N ALA A 98 -8.36 -5.50 -11.55
CA ALA A 98 -7.80 -5.18 -10.24
C ALA A 98 -6.62 -6.11 -9.88
N ASN A 99 -5.65 -5.58 -9.13
CA ASN A 99 -4.56 -6.39 -8.58
C ASN A 99 -5.11 -7.43 -7.59
N GLY A 100 -5.28 -8.65 -8.05
CA GLY A 100 -5.89 -9.74 -7.26
C GLY A 100 -5.10 -10.09 -5.99
N ALA A 101 -3.79 -9.88 -5.94
CA ALA A 101 -2.98 -10.09 -4.73
C ALA A 101 -3.30 -9.02 -3.68
N GLY A 102 -3.32 -7.74 -4.07
CA GLY A 102 -3.69 -6.62 -3.20
C GLY A 102 -5.12 -6.75 -2.69
N VAL A 103 -6.08 -7.08 -3.59
CA VAL A 103 -7.49 -7.30 -3.22
C VAL A 103 -7.62 -8.41 -2.17
N ARG A 104 -6.99 -9.57 -2.40
CA ARG A 104 -7.02 -10.66 -1.41
C ARG A 104 -6.42 -10.24 -0.09
N ALA A 105 -5.27 -9.57 -0.10
CA ALA A 105 -4.59 -9.11 1.11
C ALA A 105 -5.50 -8.20 1.96
N VAL A 106 -6.10 -7.17 1.37
CA VAL A 106 -6.96 -6.23 2.11
C VAL A 106 -8.25 -6.85 2.63
N LEU A 107 -8.77 -7.88 1.95
CA LEU A 107 -10.00 -8.58 2.33
C LEU A 107 -9.78 -9.69 3.36
N SER A 108 -8.58 -10.32 3.39
CA SER A 108 -8.28 -11.45 4.30
C SER A 108 -7.58 -11.04 5.60
N THR A 109 -7.03 -9.83 5.68
CA THR A 109 -6.27 -9.34 6.83
C THR A 109 -7.20 -8.64 7.82
N THR A 110 -7.12 -8.98 9.13
CA THR A 110 -7.96 -8.32 10.13
C THR A 110 -7.54 -6.88 10.36
N GLY A 111 -6.24 -6.59 10.25
CA GLY A 111 -5.70 -5.24 10.32
C GLY A 111 -5.40 -4.77 11.75
N GLN A 112 -5.19 -5.70 12.66
CA GLN A 112 -4.79 -5.35 14.03
C GLN A 112 -3.30 -5.01 14.05
N VAL A 113 -2.98 -3.75 14.26
CA VAL A 113 -1.61 -3.25 14.36
C VAL A 113 -1.21 -3.11 15.82
N ALA A 114 0.04 -3.43 16.14
CA ALA A 114 0.62 -3.17 17.44
C ALA A 114 2.07 -2.70 17.30
N PHE A 115 2.45 -1.72 18.10
CA PHE A 115 3.83 -1.31 18.29
C PHE A 115 4.32 -1.87 19.61
N VAL A 116 5.29 -2.80 19.56
CA VAL A 116 5.75 -3.55 20.73
C VAL A 116 7.20 -3.23 20.99
N PRO A 117 7.52 -2.73 22.20
CA PRO A 117 8.89 -2.56 22.66
C PRO A 117 9.71 -3.83 22.58
N LEU A 118 10.94 -3.74 22.11
CA LEU A 118 11.92 -4.81 22.13
C LEU A 118 13.13 -4.37 22.99
N PRO A 119 13.07 -4.54 24.32
CA PRO A 119 14.14 -4.12 25.21
C PRO A 119 15.42 -4.86 24.91
N LYS A 120 16.57 -4.16 24.96
CA LYS A 120 17.88 -4.73 24.72
C LYS A 120 18.18 -5.94 25.63
N ALA A 121 17.66 -5.92 26.85
CA ALA A 121 17.84 -7.01 27.81
C ALA A 121 17.23 -8.34 27.34
N ASP A 122 16.09 -8.30 26.63
CA ASP A 122 15.35 -9.51 26.22
C ASP A 122 15.83 -10.05 24.87
N TYR A 123 16.33 -9.18 23.99
CA TYR A 123 16.71 -9.52 22.60
C TYR A 123 18.22 -9.57 22.40
N GLY A 124 19.01 -9.34 23.48
CA GLY A 124 20.47 -9.31 23.46
C GLY A 124 21.00 -8.14 22.63
N THR A 125 22.32 -8.05 22.51
CA THR A 125 22.96 -7.18 21.53
C THR A 125 22.67 -7.75 20.14
N VAL A 126 21.64 -7.23 19.50
CA VAL A 126 21.36 -7.55 18.11
C VAL A 126 22.36 -6.79 17.25
N GLU A 127 23.62 -7.14 17.38
CA GLU A 127 24.67 -6.72 16.49
C GLU A 127 24.63 -7.63 15.27
N GLY A 128 23.90 -7.16 14.25
CA GLY A 128 23.83 -7.80 12.95
C GLY A 128 22.45 -7.68 12.30
N PRO A 129 22.38 -7.35 11.02
CA PRO A 129 21.13 -7.17 10.30
C PRO A 129 20.26 -8.44 10.23
N GLY A 130 20.83 -9.64 10.34
CA GLY A 130 20.11 -10.88 10.08
C GLY A 130 19.14 -11.36 11.17
N ARG A 131 19.18 -10.82 12.41
CA ARG A 131 18.39 -11.38 13.51
C ARG A 131 16.99 -10.77 13.64
N LEU A 132 16.83 -9.50 13.27
CA LEU A 132 15.53 -8.84 13.23
C LEU A 132 14.77 -9.18 11.94
N GLU A 133 15.49 -9.37 10.84
CA GLU A 133 14.93 -9.88 9.59
C GLU A 133 14.37 -11.30 9.77
N ALA A 134 15.01 -12.12 10.62
CA ALA A 134 14.52 -13.45 10.97
C ALA A 134 13.20 -13.43 11.78
N LEU A 135 12.81 -12.30 12.39
CA LEU A 135 11.52 -12.15 13.08
C LEU A 135 10.39 -11.77 12.12
N ALA A 136 10.70 -11.24 10.92
CA ALA A 136 9.67 -10.82 9.98
C ALA A 136 8.77 -12.00 9.56
N GLY A 137 7.47 -11.79 9.61
CA GLY A 137 6.47 -12.83 9.33
C GLY A 137 6.19 -13.80 10.48
N HIS A 138 6.93 -13.74 11.59
CA HIS A 138 6.75 -14.59 12.74
C HIS A 138 6.12 -13.85 13.93
N PRO A 139 5.45 -14.55 14.87
CA PRO A 139 5.02 -13.95 16.12
C PRO A 139 6.24 -13.64 17.00
N LEU A 140 6.10 -12.63 17.85
CA LEU A 140 7.15 -12.34 18.84
C LEU A 140 7.29 -13.49 19.85
N PRO A 141 8.53 -13.85 20.22
CA PRO A 141 8.79 -14.91 21.19
C PRO A 141 8.39 -14.53 22.62
N SER A 142 8.22 -13.24 22.92
CA SER A 142 7.78 -12.75 24.23
C SER A 142 6.43 -12.06 24.13
N GLN A 143 5.63 -12.14 25.22
CA GLN A 143 4.34 -11.45 25.35
C GLN A 143 4.56 -10.01 25.87
N ALA A 144 5.42 -9.23 25.24
CA ALA A 144 5.59 -7.83 25.59
C ALA A 144 4.28 -7.07 25.30
N ALA A 145 3.86 -6.25 26.26
CA ALA A 145 2.67 -5.41 26.09
C ALA A 145 2.93 -4.38 24.99
N PRO A 146 1.95 -4.14 24.08
CA PRO A 146 2.10 -3.12 23.06
C PRO A 146 2.16 -1.73 23.71
N LEU A 147 3.00 -0.87 23.17
CA LEU A 147 3.04 0.56 23.52
C LEU A 147 1.74 1.25 23.12
N PHE A 148 1.26 0.95 21.92
CA PHE A 148 -0.04 1.36 21.39
C PHE A 148 -0.44 0.44 20.22
N GLY A 149 -1.68 0.57 19.78
CA GLY A 149 -2.30 -0.24 18.74
C GLY A 149 -2.85 0.57 17.57
N SER A 150 -3.71 -0.07 16.78
CA SER A 150 -4.33 0.49 15.57
C SER A 150 -5.11 1.78 15.79
N ASP A 151 -5.68 1.97 16.97
CA ASP A 151 -6.45 3.15 17.38
C ASP A 151 -5.60 4.43 17.42
N GLN A 152 -4.29 4.30 17.48
CA GLN A 152 -3.35 5.41 17.50
C GLN A 152 -2.74 5.72 16.13
N ILE A 153 -3.16 5.06 15.06
CA ILE A 153 -2.74 5.37 13.70
C ILE A 153 -3.76 6.33 13.07
N ALA A 154 -3.30 7.54 12.72
CA ALA A 154 -4.13 8.52 12.03
C ALA A 154 -4.09 8.36 10.51
N ASP A 155 -2.93 8.00 9.96
CA ASP A 155 -2.72 7.76 8.52
C ASP A 155 -1.54 6.82 8.29
N ALA A 156 -1.57 6.10 7.17
CA ALA A 156 -0.47 5.26 6.73
C ALA A 156 -0.39 5.25 5.20
N ARG A 157 0.82 5.39 4.65
CA ARG A 157 1.06 5.47 3.21
C ARG A 157 2.26 4.63 2.80
N ALA A 158 2.13 3.98 1.66
CA ALA A 158 3.25 3.36 0.96
C ALA A 158 4.22 4.44 0.45
N THR A 159 5.49 4.25 0.68
CA THR A 159 6.56 5.15 0.23
C THR A 159 7.83 4.34 -0.07
N VAL A 160 8.90 5.04 -0.36
CA VAL A 160 10.25 4.48 -0.51
C VAL A 160 11.19 5.16 0.47
N ASP A 161 12.17 4.42 0.96
CA ASP A 161 13.23 5.00 1.78
C ASP A 161 14.30 5.73 0.94
N ALA A 162 15.33 6.27 1.60
CA ALA A 162 16.40 7.00 0.93
C ALA A 162 17.22 6.16 -0.06
N SER A 163 17.18 4.82 0.06
CA SER A 163 17.84 3.88 -0.85
C SER A 163 16.93 3.38 -1.97
N GLY A 164 15.66 3.80 -1.99
CA GLY A 164 14.65 3.35 -2.94
C GLY A 164 13.96 2.06 -2.53
N GLY A 165 14.21 1.56 -1.32
CA GLY A 165 13.56 0.38 -0.77
C GLY A 165 12.12 0.64 -0.30
N PRO A 166 11.28 -0.41 -0.16
CA PRO A 166 9.91 -0.26 0.29
C PRO A 166 9.85 0.26 1.73
N ALA A 167 9.02 1.27 1.97
CA ALA A 167 8.84 1.87 3.28
C ALA A 167 7.37 2.27 3.53
N LEU A 168 7.00 2.35 4.80
CA LEU A 168 5.74 2.91 5.26
C LEU A 168 5.98 4.24 5.94
N SER A 169 5.24 5.26 5.53
CA SER A 169 5.09 6.51 6.27
C SER A 169 3.82 6.41 7.12
N ILE A 170 3.97 6.50 8.43
CA ILE A 170 2.89 6.35 9.39
C ILE A 170 2.77 7.65 10.18
N GLN A 171 1.58 8.21 10.24
CA GLN A 171 1.26 9.35 11.10
C GLN A 171 0.42 8.86 12.28
N LEU A 172 0.87 9.12 13.49
CA LEU A 172 0.15 8.78 14.70
C LEU A 172 -0.86 9.85 15.10
N ALA A 173 -1.93 9.43 15.75
CA ALA A 173 -2.83 10.31 16.49
C ALA A 173 -2.10 10.92 17.70
N SER A 174 -2.66 12.00 18.25
CA SER A 174 -1.99 12.79 19.31
C SER A 174 -1.54 11.94 20.51
N GLU A 175 -2.34 10.98 20.94
CA GLU A 175 -1.99 10.12 22.08
C GLU A 175 -0.87 9.14 21.72
N GLY A 176 -0.94 8.49 20.53
CA GLY A 176 0.14 7.63 20.03
C GLY A 176 1.44 8.41 19.87
N ALA A 177 1.39 9.63 19.34
CA ALA A 177 2.55 10.51 19.22
C ALA A 177 3.18 10.82 20.59
N ARG A 178 2.34 11.11 21.60
CA ARG A 178 2.80 11.37 22.96
C ARG A 178 3.47 10.13 23.60
N LEU A 179 2.85 8.96 23.44
CA LEU A 179 3.39 7.68 23.95
C LEU A 179 4.73 7.35 23.27
N LEU A 180 4.81 7.50 21.95
CA LEU A 180 6.02 7.25 21.19
C LEU A 180 7.13 8.23 21.57
N ALA A 181 6.82 9.52 21.73
CA ALA A 181 7.79 10.54 22.15
C ALA A 181 8.41 10.22 23.51
N ALA A 182 7.58 9.88 24.50
CA ALA A 182 8.03 9.50 25.83
C ALA A 182 8.89 8.23 25.80
N TYR A 183 8.46 7.21 25.05
CA TYR A 183 9.18 5.96 24.94
C TYR A 183 10.51 6.14 24.20
N SER A 184 10.51 6.74 23.01
CA SER A 184 11.70 6.89 22.18
C SER A 184 12.79 7.74 22.82
N ALA A 185 12.42 8.75 23.61
CA ALA A 185 13.38 9.58 24.35
C ALA A 185 14.16 8.76 25.40
N ALA A 186 13.53 7.76 26.01
CA ALA A 186 14.16 6.94 27.05
C ALA A 186 14.87 5.68 26.50
N HIS A 187 14.57 5.28 25.26
CA HIS A 187 14.98 3.99 24.69
C HIS A 187 15.73 4.12 23.36
N VAL A 188 16.54 5.19 23.19
CA VAL A 188 17.43 5.33 22.03
C VAL A 188 18.43 4.17 21.99
N GLY A 189 18.57 3.53 20.83
CA GLY A 189 19.40 2.33 20.65
C GLY A 189 18.66 1.01 20.89
N GLU A 190 17.37 1.05 21.20
CA GLU A 190 16.50 -0.11 21.28
C GLU A 190 15.60 -0.25 20.05
N PHE A 191 15.01 -1.42 19.88
CA PHE A 191 14.11 -1.70 18.77
C PHE A 191 12.64 -1.61 19.20
N CYS A 192 11.78 -1.29 18.25
CA CYS A 192 10.33 -1.33 18.43
C CYS A 192 9.71 -2.14 17.28
N ALA A 193 9.12 -3.30 17.59
CA ALA A 193 8.50 -4.12 16.57
C ALA A 193 7.14 -3.52 16.13
N LEU A 194 6.92 -3.48 14.83
CA LEU A 194 5.65 -3.23 14.20
C LEU A 194 5.00 -4.57 13.83
N LEU A 195 3.85 -4.87 14.41
CA LEU A 195 3.12 -6.10 14.17
C LEU A 195 1.83 -5.82 13.39
N LEU A 196 1.47 -6.76 12.53
CA LEU A 196 0.15 -6.86 11.88
C LEU A 196 -0.41 -8.25 12.18
N ASP A 197 -1.60 -8.29 12.77
CA ASP A 197 -2.29 -9.52 13.14
C ASP A 197 -1.39 -10.50 13.92
N GLY A 198 -0.62 -9.94 14.87
CA GLY A 198 0.29 -10.68 15.73
C GLY A 198 1.63 -11.09 15.10
N ARG A 199 1.89 -10.78 13.83
CA ARG A 199 3.14 -11.09 13.13
C ARG A 199 4.00 -9.86 12.94
N VAL A 200 5.28 -9.97 13.14
CA VAL A 200 6.24 -8.86 12.96
C VAL A 200 6.34 -8.52 11.47
N ILE A 201 6.12 -7.26 11.12
CA ILE A 201 6.34 -6.73 9.77
C ILE A 201 7.73 -6.10 9.68
N ALA A 202 8.10 -5.34 10.70
CA ALA A 202 9.39 -4.67 10.81
C ALA A 202 9.75 -4.46 12.29
N ALA A 203 11.03 -4.26 12.56
CA ALA A 203 11.52 -3.89 13.88
C ALA A 203 12.58 -2.78 13.76
N PRO A 204 12.14 -1.52 13.54
CA PRO A 204 13.06 -0.40 13.38
C PRO A 204 13.82 -0.11 14.68
N LEU A 205 15.08 0.31 14.52
CA LEU A 205 15.91 0.84 15.59
C LEU A 205 15.49 2.28 15.92
N ILE A 206 15.31 2.58 17.19
CA ILE A 206 15.09 3.94 17.66
C ILE A 206 16.42 4.68 17.64
N GLN A 207 16.62 5.55 16.65
CA GLN A 207 17.88 6.30 16.47
C GLN A 207 17.89 7.61 17.26
N ALA A 208 16.73 8.20 17.50
CA ALA A 208 16.53 9.44 18.23
C ALA A 208 15.11 9.52 18.79
N ALA A 209 14.87 10.48 19.69
CA ALA A 209 13.51 10.78 20.14
C ALA A 209 12.62 11.23 18.97
N ILE A 210 11.41 10.64 18.87
CA ILE A 210 10.44 10.92 17.81
C ILE A 210 9.32 11.77 18.42
N THR A 211 9.32 13.06 18.15
CA THR A 211 8.45 14.04 18.84
C THR A 211 7.26 14.50 18.02
N ASP A 212 7.28 14.29 16.71
CA ASP A 212 6.25 14.74 15.75
C ASP A 212 5.17 13.70 15.45
N GLY A 213 5.33 12.48 15.99
CA GLY A 213 4.42 11.36 15.76
C GLY A 213 4.47 10.82 14.33
N ALA A 214 5.47 11.22 13.54
CA ALA A 214 5.71 10.69 12.20
C ALA A 214 6.77 9.60 12.22
N LEU A 215 6.47 8.47 11.59
CA LEU A 215 7.34 7.30 11.49
C LEU A 215 7.57 6.96 10.02
N ASN A 216 8.82 6.77 9.64
CA ASN A 216 9.18 6.13 8.38
C ASN A 216 9.83 4.79 8.67
N VAL A 217 9.14 3.71 8.33
CA VAL A 217 9.56 2.34 8.62
C VAL A 217 9.98 1.68 7.32
N THR A 218 11.28 1.42 7.15
CA THR A 218 11.80 0.60 6.04
C THR A 218 11.38 -0.85 6.26
N LEU A 219 10.92 -1.48 5.20
CA LEU A 219 10.44 -2.85 5.21
C LEU A 219 11.42 -3.75 4.45
N PRO A 220 11.77 -4.93 4.99
CA PRO A 220 12.55 -5.90 4.23
C PRO A 220 11.77 -6.35 3.00
N ALA A 221 12.36 -6.17 1.80
CA ALA A 221 11.67 -6.46 0.54
C ALA A 221 11.17 -7.91 0.42
N ASP A 222 11.95 -8.84 0.96
CA ASP A 222 11.68 -10.29 0.89
C ASP A 222 10.68 -10.77 1.95
N SER A 223 10.34 -9.94 2.94
CA SER A 223 9.43 -10.29 4.03
C SER A 223 7.99 -9.83 3.84
N LEU A 224 7.72 -9.08 2.78
CA LEU A 224 6.39 -8.56 2.49
C LEU A 224 5.47 -9.67 1.96
N GLN A 225 4.73 -10.31 2.85
CA GLN A 225 3.65 -11.25 2.48
C GLN A 225 2.41 -10.52 1.93
N VAL A 226 2.32 -9.22 2.15
CA VAL A 226 1.23 -8.33 1.73
C VAL A 226 1.83 -7.23 0.86
N PRO A 227 1.26 -6.91 -0.32
CA PRO A 227 1.71 -5.77 -1.12
C PRO A 227 1.75 -4.48 -0.29
N LEU A 228 2.75 -3.63 -0.52
CA LEU A 228 3.01 -2.45 0.29
C LEU A 228 1.83 -1.47 0.33
N ASP A 229 1.18 -1.27 -0.81
CA ASP A 229 -0.03 -0.44 -0.95
C ASP A 229 -1.21 -1.02 -0.18
N ALA A 230 -1.37 -2.36 -0.21
CA ALA A 230 -2.38 -3.06 0.57
C ALA A 230 -2.09 -2.96 2.08
N LEU A 231 -0.83 -3.09 2.50
CA LEU A 231 -0.41 -2.92 3.88
C LEU A 231 -0.72 -1.51 4.40
N ALA A 232 -0.39 -0.48 3.64
CA ALA A 232 -0.71 0.91 3.97
C ALA A 232 -2.23 1.12 4.09
N ALA A 233 -3.02 0.59 3.14
CA ALA A 233 -4.48 0.67 3.15
C ALA A 233 -5.10 -0.01 4.38
N ILE A 234 -4.56 -1.17 4.77
CA ILE A 234 -4.99 -1.91 5.97
C ILE A 234 -4.73 -1.08 7.23
N MET A 235 -3.53 -0.53 7.37
CA MET A 235 -3.15 0.26 8.54
C MET A 235 -3.95 1.55 8.66
N ALA A 236 -4.15 2.26 7.55
CA ALA A 236 -4.91 3.52 7.53
C ALA A 236 -6.40 3.35 7.82
N SER A 237 -6.99 2.20 7.50
CA SER A 237 -8.41 1.94 7.68
C SER A 237 -8.79 1.38 9.05
N GLY A 238 -7.80 0.95 9.82
CA GLY A 238 -7.99 0.30 11.10
C GLY A 238 -8.46 -1.16 11.03
N PRO A 239 -8.63 -1.81 12.20
CA PRO A 239 -8.96 -3.22 12.30
C PRO A 239 -10.44 -3.50 12.07
N LEU A 240 -10.73 -4.68 11.56
CA LEU A 240 -12.10 -5.19 11.47
C LEU A 240 -12.72 -5.34 12.87
N PRO A 241 -14.05 -5.25 13.02
CA PRO A 241 -14.76 -5.58 14.26
C PRO A 241 -14.45 -7.02 14.69
N ASP A 242 -14.50 -7.29 16.00
CA ASP A 242 -14.14 -8.59 16.58
C ASP A 242 -14.90 -9.77 15.96
N SER A 243 -16.17 -9.57 15.64
CA SER A 243 -17.02 -10.57 14.98
C SER A 243 -16.58 -10.93 13.55
N TRP A 244 -15.69 -10.12 12.95
CA TRP A 244 -15.14 -10.30 11.60
C TRP A 244 -13.63 -10.59 11.61
N ARG A 245 -13.01 -10.68 12.79
CA ARG A 245 -11.59 -11.05 12.92
C ARG A 245 -11.46 -12.56 12.89
N GLN A 246 -10.56 -13.04 12.05
CA GLN A 246 -10.14 -14.43 12.15
C GLN A 246 -9.29 -14.56 13.42
N GLY A 247 -9.55 -15.58 14.24
CA GLY A 247 -8.71 -15.88 15.40
C GLY A 247 -7.26 -16.17 14.97
N PRO A 248 -6.31 -16.03 15.90
CA PRO A 248 -4.90 -16.30 15.64
C PRO A 248 -4.65 -17.75 15.23
#